data_12578fa70e4c11c2c97cdfd0c89f0ed3
#
_entry.id   12578fa70e4c11c2c97cdfd0c89f0ed3
#
_cell.length_a   1.000
_cell.length_b   1.000
_cell.length_c   1.000
_cell.angle_alpha   90.00
_cell.angle_beta   90.00
_cell.angle_gamma   90.00
#
_symmetry.space_group_name_H-M   'P 1'
#
loop_
_entity.id
_entity.type
_entity.pdbx_description
1 polymer ?
#
loop_
_entity_poly.entity_id
_entity_poly.type
_entity_poly.pdbx_seq_one_letter_code
_entity_poly.pdbx_strand_id
1 'polypeptide(L)'
;MDRIDFRSDTVSWPTPDMREAMAHAQVGDDVYGEDPTVNALEARAAAKTGKEAALFVSSGTMSNLIAILSHATRGDEAIVGDAYHTYCWEAGGMATLGGVVPHPLPVDQTGRMALADIEGAVRGDDPH
;
A
#
# COMPACT_ATOMS: atom_id res chain seq x y z
N MET A 1 -27.96 11.70 -15.67
CA MET A 1 -26.88 10.86 -16.26
C MET A 1 -25.86 10.67 -15.16
N ASP A 2 -25.71 9.45 -14.67
CA ASP A 2 -24.68 9.13 -13.70
C ASP A 2 -23.33 9.24 -14.40
N ARG A 3 -22.48 10.13 -13.89
CA ARG A 3 -21.17 10.38 -14.47
C ARG A 3 -20.26 9.22 -14.10
N ILE A 4 -19.74 8.52 -15.10
CA ILE A 4 -18.69 7.54 -14.89
C ILE A 4 -17.37 8.31 -14.72
N ASP A 5 -16.73 8.15 -13.56
CA ASP A 5 -15.52 8.89 -13.21
C ASP A 5 -14.39 7.92 -12.79
N PHE A 6 -13.34 7.87 -13.61
CA PHE A 6 -12.16 7.02 -13.41
C PHE A 6 -10.90 7.80 -13.02
N ARG A 7 -11.03 9.04 -12.58
CA ARG A 7 -9.85 9.88 -12.22
C ARG A 7 -9.08 9.33 -11.03
N SER A 8 -9.78 8.75 -10.05
CA SER A 8 -9.18 8.23 -8.82
C SER A 8 -10.19 7.33 -8.09
N ASP A 9 -9.71 6.38 -7.32
CA ASP A 9 -10.51 5.61 -6.37
C ASP A 9 -11.16 6.51 -5.32
N THR A 10 -10.54 7.63 -4.98
CA THR A 10 -11.04 8.60 -3.98
C THR A 10 -12.33 9.31 -4.38
N VAL A 11 -12.74 9.28 -5.65
CA VAL A 11 -14.02 9.86 -6.11
C VAL A 11 -15.17 8.88 -6.06
N SER A 12 -14.92 7.64 -5.65
CA SER A 12 -15.95 6.61 -5.49
C SER A 12 -16.86 6.91 -4.29
N TRP A 13 -18.14 6.62 -4.45
CA TRP A 13 -19.14 6.80 -3.39
C TRP A 13 -19.63 5.45 -2.90
N PRO A 14 -19.84 5.28 -1.58
CA PRO A 14 -20.46 4.07 -1.07
C PRO A 14 -21.90 3.96 -1.55
N THR A 15 -22.30 2.74 -1.91
CA THR A 15 -23.69 2.43 -2.26
C THR A 15 -24.61 2.59 -1.03
N PRO A 16 -25.95 2.66 -1.21
CA PRO A 16 -26.89 2.64 -0.09
C PRO A 16 -26.66 1.45 0.86
N ASP A 17 -26.48 0.24 0.31
CA ASP A 17 -26.24 -0.98 1.10
C ASP A 17 -24.94 -0.91 1.89
N MET A 18 -23.88 -0.32 1.31
CA MET A 18 -22.62 -0.09 2.02
C MET A 18 -22.81 0.89 3.19
N ARG A 19 -23.62 1.94 3.00
CA ARG A 19 -23.93 2.91 4.06
C ARG A 19 -24.72 2.26 5.19
N GLU A 20 -25.68 1.42 4.86
CA GLU A 20 -26.45 0.66 5.84
C GLU A 20 -25.57 -0.33 6.61
N ALA A 21 -24.71 -1.07 5.91
CA ALA A 21 -23.75 -1.96 6.53
C ALA A 21 -22.82 -1.23 7.53
N MET A 22 -22.31 -0.05 7.14
CA MET A 22 -21.49 0.78 8.05
C MET A 22 -22.28 1.24 9.28
N ALA A 23 -23.54 1.65 9.10
CA ALA A 23 -24.38 2.14 10.20
C ALA A 23 -24.71 1.06 11.24
N HIS A 24 -24.77 -0.21 10.84
CA HIS A 24 -25.13 -1.35 11.68
C HIS A 24 -23.96 -2.27 12.00
N ALA A 25 -22.74 -1.90 11.61
CA ALA A 25 -21.56 -2.70 11.90
C ALA A 25 -21.36 -2.84 13.41
N GLN A 26 -21.08 -4.06 13.85
CA GLN A 26 -20.63 -4.30 15.21
C GLN A 26 -19.18 -3.82 15.31
N VAL A 27 -18.89 -3.08 16.36
CA VAL A 27 -17.56 -2.54 16.64
C VAL A 27 -17.05 -3.06 17.97
N GLY A 28 -15.74 -3.15 18.10
CA GLY A 28 -15.05 -3.54 19.32
C GLY A 28 -13.67 -2.88 19.37
N ASP A 29 -12.89 -3.21 20.39
CA ASP A 29 -11.54 -2.68 20.54
C ASP A 29 -10.57 -3.43 19.61
N ASP A 30 -10.07 -2.73 18.59
CA ASP A 30 -9.15 -3.30 17.61
C ASP A 30 -7.76 -3.58 18.20
N VAL A 31 -7.34 -2.84 19.22
CA VAL A 31 -6.06 -3.04 19.91
C VAL A 31 -6.00 -4.42 20.58
N TYR A 32 -7.12 -4.87 21.13
CA TYR A 32 -7.25 -6.21 21.71
C TYR A 32 -7.74 -7.27 20.71
N GLY A 33 -7.93 -6.92 19.44
CA GLY A 33 -8.47 -7.82 18.43
C GLY A 33 -9.94 -8.21 18.65
N GLU A 34 -10.71 -7.35 19.31
CA GLU A 34 -12.09 -7.60 19.70
C GLU A 34 -13.12 -6.97 18.75
N ASP A 35 -12.68 -6.25 17.68
CA ASP A 35 -13.60 -5.74 16.67
C ASP A 35 -14.00 -6.86 15.68
N PRO A 36 -15.25 -7.34 15.73
CA PRO A 36 -15.66 -8.47 14.90
C PRO A 36 -15.73 -8.10 13.42
N THR A 37 -15.98 -6.84 13.08
CA THR A 37 -16.08 -6.37 11.71
C THR A 37 -14.69 -6.26 11.07
N VAL A 38 -13.70 -5.75 11.78
CA VAL A 38 -12.30 -5.73 11.33
C VAL A 38 -11.78 -7.15 11.15
N ASN A 39 -11.96 -8.01 12.15
CA ASN A 39 -11.53 -9.40 12.09
C ASN A 39 -12.13 -10.16 10.90
N ALA A 40 -13.42 -9.95 10.62
CA ALA A 40 -14.09 -10.56 9.48
C ALA A 40 -13.58 -10.02 8.14
N LEU A 41 -13.25 -8.72 8.05
CA LEU A 41 -12.68 -8.08 6.87
C LEU A 41 -11.30 -8.67 6.56
N GLU A 42 -10.43 -8.74 7.55
CA GLU A 42 -9.07 -9.28 7.40
C GLU A 42 -9.09 -10.75 6.98
N ALA A 43 -9.87 -11.57 7.66
CA ALA A 43 -10.04 -12.98 7.30
C ALA A 43 -10.55 -13.16 5.86
N ARG A 44 -11.52 -12.33 5.44
CA ARG A 44 -12.08 -12.37 4.08
C ARG A 44 -11.06 -11.90 3.04
N ALA A 45 -10.30 -10.85 3.33
CA ALA A 45 -9.27 -10.35 2.43
C ALA A 45 -8.16 -11.39 2.23
N ALA A 46 -7.66 -11.98 3.31
CA ALA A 46 -6.67 -13.05 3.28
C ALA A 46 -7.15 -14.24 2.44
N ALA A 47 -8.36 -14.75 2.71
CA ALA A 47 -8.95 -15.85 1.96
C ALA A 47 -9.12 -15.54 0.47
N LYS A 48 -9.58 -14.32 0.13
CA LYS A 48 -9.81 -13.90 -1.25
C LYS A 48 -8.53 -13.75 -2.06
N THR A 49 -7.44 -13.38 -1.43
CA THR A 49 -6.12 -13.22 -2.07
C THR A 49 -5.24 -14.47 -1.94
N GLY A 50 -5.68 -15.51 -1.22
CA GLY A 50 -4.91 -16.72 -0.97
C GLY A 50 -3.68 -16.46 -0.09
N LYS A 51 -3.75 -15.46 0.80
CA LYS A 51 -2.67 -15.11 1.72
C LYS A 51 -2.96 -15.65 3.11
N GLU A 52 -1.89 -15.78 3.92
CA GLU A 52 -1.98 -16.28 5.30
C GLU A 52 -2.76 -15.32 6.20
N ALA A 53 -2.53 -14.01 6.03
CA ALA A 53 -3.17 -12.97 6.82
C ALA A 53 -3.39 -11.70 5.99
N ALA A 54 -4.18 -10.79 6.52
CA ALA A 54 -4.35 -9.43 6.05
C ALA A 54 -4.37 -8.48 7.24
N LEU A 55 -4.03 -7.23 7.01
CA LEU A 55 -4.06 -6.17 8.01
C LEU A 55 -4.91 -5.01 7.50
N PHE A 56 -5.93 -4.63 8.26
CA PHE A 56 -6.68 -3.42 8.01
C PHE A 56 -5.92 -2.19 8.55
N VAL A 57 -5.82 -1.14 7.74
CA VAL A 57 -5.16 0.11 8.10
C VAL A 57 -6.01 1.30 7.69
N SER A 58 -5.80 2.43 8.32
CA SER A 58 -6.63 3.64 8.13
C SER A 58 -6.39 4.37 6.80
N SER A 59 -5.30 4.08 6.10
CA SER A 59 -5.00 4.70 4.80
C SER A 59 -4.05 3.86 3.94
N GLY A 60 -4.08 4.07 2.61
CA GLY A 60 -3.14 3.45 1.68
C GLY A 60 -1.69 3.89 1.94
N THR A 61 -1.47 5.14 2.32
CA THR A 61 -0.13 5.63 2.70
C THR A 61 0.43 4.87 3.90
N MET A 62 -0.40 4.61 4.92
CA MET A 62 0.00 3.78 6.06
C MET A 62 0.32 2.34 5.62
N SER A 63 -0.52 1.76 4.76
CA SER A 63 -0.31 0.42 4.21
C SER A 63 1.04 0.30 3.49
N ASN A 64 1.32 1.24 2.58
CA ASN A 64 2.57 1.24 1.82
C ASN A 64 3.79 1.40 2.72
N LEU A 65 3.73 2.29 3.70
CA LEU A 65 4.83 2.49 4.64
C LEU A 65 5.08 1.23 5.47
N ILE A 66 4.04 0.62 6.02
CA ILE A 66 4.16 -0.64 6.77
C ILE A 66 4.77 -1.74 5.89
N ALA A 67 4.28 -1.89 4.64
CA ALA A 67 4.80 -2.88 3.72
C ALA A 67 6.31 -2.68 3.45
N ILE A 68 6.74 -1.45 3.17
CA ILE A 68 8.15 -1.14 2.92
C ILE A 68 8.99 -1.45 4.18
N LEU A 69 8.57 -0.97 5.35
CA LEU A 69 9.32 -1.13 6.59
C LEU A 69 9.28 -2.56 7.16
N SER A 70 8.39 -3.41 6.65
CA SER A 70 8.40 -4.85 6.97
C SER A 70 9.50 -5.61 6.22
N HIS A 71 10.06 -5.03 5.15
CA HIS A 71 11.07 -5.65 4.29
C HIS A 71 12.40 -4.90 4.26
N ALA A 72 12.42 -3.64 4.70
CA ALA A 72 13.58 -2.78 4.64
C ALA A 72 13.84 -2.07 5.96
N THR A 73 15.10 -1.85 6.27
CA THR A 73 15.56 -1.15 7.46
C THR A 73 16.33 0.11 7.10
N ARG A 74 16.71 0.89 8.12
CA ARG A 74 17.49 2.11 7.92
C ARG A 74 18.78 1.85 7.17
N GLY A 75 18.99 2.56 6.07
CA GLY A 75 20.16 2.43 5.21
C GLY A 75 19.95 1.51 4.00
N ASP A 76 18.88 0.71 3.99
CA ASP A 76 18.52 -0.07 2.82
C ASP A 76 18.06 0.82 1.68
N GLU A 77 18.16 0.32 0.45
CA GLU A 77 17.69 0.98 -0.76
C GLU A 77 16.43 0.29 -1.29
N ALA A 78 15.44 1.08 -1.67
CA ALA A 78 14.21 0.59 -2.30
C ALA A 78 14.13 1.07 -3.75
N ILE A 79 14.18 0.14 -4.71
CA ILE A 79 13.93 0.42 -6.12
C ILE A 79 12.44 0.69 -6.30
N VAL A 80 12.10 1.87 -6.82
CA VAL A 80 10.71 2.31 -6.99
C VAL A 80 10.53 2.97 -8.37
N GLY A 81 9.31 2.94 -8.90
CA GLY A 81 9.01 3.73 -10.10
C GLY A 81 8.94 5.23 -9.79
N ASP A 82 9.50 6.06 -10.66
CA ASP A 82 9.57 7.52 -10.50
C ASP A 82 8.19 8.21 -10.47
N ALA A 83 7.14 7.55 -10.98
CA ALA A 83 5.75 8.00 -10.90
C ALA A 83 4.90 7.23 -9.87
N TYR A 84 5.48 6.32 -9.08
CA TYR A 84 4.72 5.56 -8.10
C TYR A 84 4.29 6.42 -6.91
N HIS A 85 3.12 6.08 -6.35
CA HIS A 85 2.54 6.79 -5.22
C HIS A 85 3.48 6.84 -4.01
N THR A 86 4.16 5.75 -3.70
CA THR A 86 5.13 5.61 -2.62
C THR A 86 6.32 6.58 -2.75
N TYR A 87 6.67 6.96 -3.97
CA TYR A 87 7.74 7.93 -4.24
C TYR A 87 7.23 9.37 -4.27
N CYS A 88 6.12 9.62 -5.02
CA CYS A 88 5.68 10.96 -5.34
C CYS A 88 4.74 11.60 -4.30
N TRP A 89 3.91 10.79 -3.61
CA TRP A 89 2.69 11.30 -2.94
C TRP A 89 2.59 10.95 -1.46
N GLU A 90 3.62 10.37 -0.85
CA GLU A 90 3.61 9.92 0.54
C GLU A 90 4.61 10.69 1.42
N ALA A 91 4.86 11.96 1.09
CA ALA A 91 5.76 12.86 1.83
C ALA A 91 7.18 12.28 2.08
N GLY A 92 7.64 11.39 1.20
CA GLY A 92 8.92 10.71 1.36
C GLY A 92 8.98 9.80 2.60
N GLY A 93 7.85 9.21 3.00
CA GLY A 93 7.72 8.46 4.26
C GLY A 93 8.75 7.35 4.43
N MET A 94 9.09 6.62 3.36
CA MET A 94 10.12 5.58 3.44
C MET A 94 11.48 6.13 3.85
N ALA A 95 11.84 7.34 3.41
CA ALA A 95 13.09 7.99 3.77
C ALA A 95 13.00 8.71 5.12
N THR A 96 11.96 9.52 5.33
CA THR A 96 11.82 10.38 6.51
C THR A 96 11.54 9.61 7.80
N LEU A 97 10.77 8.54 7.72
CA LEU A 97 10.40 7.71 8.87
C LEU A 97 11.22 6.42 8.93
N GLY A 98 11.40 5.75 7.79
CA GLY A 98 12.11 4.48 7.70
C GLY A 98 13.61 4.60 7.58
N GLY A 99 14.11 5.71 7.04
CA GLY A 99 15.53 5.85 6.66
C GLY A 99 15.91 4.96 5.47
N VAL A 100 14.92 4.50 4.69
CA VAL A 100 15.10 3.72 3.46
C VAL A 100 15.35 4.68 2.31
N VAL A 101 16.40 4.43 1.53
CA VAL A 101 16.82 5.31 0.43
C VAL A 101 16.02 4.94 -0.82
N PRO A 102 15.16 5.83 -1.37
CA PRO A 102 14.48 5.54 -2.62
C PRO A 102 15.45 5.61 -3.80
N HIS A 103 15.41 4.59 -4.68
CA HIS A 103 16.10 4.58 -5.97
C HIS A 103 15.05 4.62 -7.09
N PRO A 104 14.66 5.81 -7.57
CA PRO A 104 13.63 5.92 -8.57
C PRO A 104 14.13 5.49 -9.95
N LEU A 105 13.35 4.64 -10.62
CA LEU A 105 13.57 4.25 -12.01
C LEU A 105 12.44 4.75 -12.89
N PRO A 106 12.72 5.08 -14.17
CA PRO A 106 11.69 5.48 -15.11
C PRO A 106 10.60 4.43 -15.26
N VAL A 107 9.35 4.87 -15.36
CA VAL A 107 8.21 4.02 -15.70
C VAL A 107 7.66 4.39 -17.07
N ASP A 108 7.20 3.39 -17.82
CA ASP A 108 6.51 3.59 -19.08
C ASP A 108 5.07 4.10 -18.88
N GLN A 109 4.35 4.34 -20.00
CA GLN A 109 2.96 4.81 -19.97
C GLN A 109 1.98 3.81 -19.33
N THR A 110 2.39 2.56 -19.14
CA THR A 110 1.60 1.53 -18.45
C THR A 110 1.98 1.37 -16.97
N GLY A 111 2.91 2.18 -16.48
CA GLY A 111 3.39 2.16 -15.11
C GLY A 111 4.42 1.08 -14.80
N ARG A 112 5.11 0.54 -15.81
CA ARG A 112 6.10 -0.53 -15.63
C ARG A 112 7.52 0.02 -15.71
N MET A 113 8.38 -0.45 -14.81
CA MET A 113 9.83 -0.30 -14.94
C MET A 113 10.38 -1.35 -15.92
N ALA A 114 11.39 -1.00 -16.72
CA ALA A 114 12.07 -1.96 -17.57
C ALA A 114 12.90 -2.94 -16.71
N LEU A 115 12.85 -4.24 -17.04
CA LEU A 115 13.62 -5.24 -16.28
C LEU A 115 15.13 -4.97 -16.32
N ALA A 116 15.65 -4.50 -17.44
CA ALA A 116 17.06 -4.14 -17.56
C ALA A 116 17.48 -3.00 -16.64
N ASP A 117 16.58 -2.02 -16.40
CA ASP A 117 16.86 -0.93 -15.48
C ASP A 117 16.84 -1.43 -14.03
N ILE A 118 15.92 -2.34 -13.69
CA ILE A 118 15.89 -2.98 -12.37
C ILE A 118 17.16 -3.80 -12.14
N GLU A 119 17.55 -4.63 -13.10
CA GLU A 119 18.78 -5.44 -13.02
C GLU A 119 20.01 -4.55 -12.86
N GLY A 120 20.09 -3.44 -13.60
CA GLY A 120 21.18 -2.47 -13.50
C GLY A 120 21.21 -1.68 -12.19
N ALA A 121 20.07 -1.57 -11.50
CA ALA A 121 19.95 -0.86 -10.22
C ALA A 121 20.26 -1.75 -9.01
N VAL A 122 20.20 -3.07 -9.17
CA VAL A 122 20.57 -4.00 -8.08
C VAL A 122 22.08 -3.90 -7.85
N ARG A 123 22.43 -3.52 -6.62
CA ARG A 123 23.83 -3.43 -6.23
C ARG A 123 24.40 -4.84 -6.03
N GLY A 124 25.58 -5.09 -6.58
CA GLY A 124 26.32 -6.34 -6.31
C GLY A 124 26.89 -6.36 -4.90
N ASP A 125 27.31 -7.53 -4.46
CA ASP A 125 28.04 -7.74 -3.20
C ASP A 125 29.50 -7.23 -3.28
N ASP A 126 29.72 -6.08 -3.91
CA ASP A 126 31.06 -5.50 -4.02
C ASP A 126 31.38 -4.77 -2.72
N PRO A 127 32.45 -5.17 -1.99
CA PRO A 127 32.81 -4.57 -0.70
C PRO A 127 33.48 -3.19 -0.84
N HIS A 128 33.50 -2.57 -2.03
CA HIS A 128 34.14 -1.27 -2.31
C HIS A 128 33.15 -0.21 -2.78
#